data_be81690ff2fe4aa4ef03d2d23bf53101
#
_entry.id   be81690ff2fe4aa4ef03d2d23bf53101
#
_cell.length_a   1.000
_cell.length_b   1.000
_cell.length_c   1.000
_cell.angle_alpha   90.00
_cell.angle_beta   90.00
_cell.angle_gamma   90.00
#
_symmetry.space_group_name_H-M   'P 1'
#
loop_
_entity.id
_entity.type
_entity.pdbx_description
1 polymer ?
#
loop_
_entity_poly.entity_id
_entity_poly.type
_entity_poly.pdbx_seq_one_letter_code
_entity_poly.pdbx_strand_id
1 'polypeptide(L)'
;MTAVDIHACPCCTPRAFSRRGFIQVAAVGAAGIALAPSFALAATGNYEAMVLSCIDPRTQEHVRRAMLRRRLIGKYSQVVMAGASIGVVAPAFQGWHKTFWDNLDASVQLHNIKRMIAIDHRDCGAAKIAYGEERYKSRDDQTAIHRTSLSEFRKQCKDKQPKLAVETGLISLDGKLEMFA
;
A
#
# COMPACT_ATOMS: atom_id res chain seq x y z
N MET A 1 -22.26 -24.49 29.42
CA MET A 1 -21.64 -23.82 28.25
C MET A 1 -22.71 -23.75 27.18
N THR A 2 -23.39 -22.60 27.07
CA THR A 2 -24.46 -22.36 26.11
C THR A 2 -23.85 -21.83 24.81
N ALA A 3 -24.12 -22.51 23.71
CA ALA A 3 -23.69 -22.10 22.38
C ALA A 3 -24.37 -20.76 22.04
N VAL A 4 -23.59 -19.77 21.64
CA VAL A 4 -24.10 -18.48 21.15
C VAL A 4 -24.53 -18.67 19.71
N ASP A 5 -25.83 -18.48 19.44
CA ASP A 5 -26.42 -18.59 18.11
C ASP A 5 -26.07 -17.32 17.29
N ILE A 6 -25.19 -17.46 16.30
CA ILE A 6 -24.66 -16.36 15.47
C ILE A 6 -25.56 -16.01 14.27
N HIS A 7 -26.79 -16.56 14.20
CA HIS A 7 -27.69 -16.36 13.07
C HIS A 7 -28.69 -15.20 13.21
N ALA A 8 -28.58 -14.37 14.24
CA ALA A 8 -29.55 -13.31 14.52
C ALA A 8 -29.09 -11.87 14.16
N CYS A 9 -28.22 -11.71 13.14
CA CYS A 9 -27.88 -10.36 12.65
C CYS A 9 -28.82 -9.95 11.50
N PRO A 10 -29.71 -8.95 11.67
CA PRO A 10 -30.65 -8.52 10.63
C PRO A 10 -29.97 -7.92 9.38
N CYS A 11 -28.67 -7.64 9.45
CA CYS A 11 -27.87 -7.19 8.30
C CYS A 11 -27.32 -8.32 7.44
N CYS A 12 -27.44 -9.60 7.90
CA CYS A 12 -26.86 -10.77 7.20
C CYS A 12 -27.91 -11.62 6.46
N THR A 13 -29.16 -11.17 6.34
CA THR A 13 -30.13 -11.89 5.50
C THR A 13 -29.78 -11.67 4.03
N PRO A 14 -29.38 -12.72 3.27
CA PRO A 14 -29.17 -12.58 1.84
C PRO A 14 -30.53 -12.32 1.18
N ARG A 15 -30.77 -11.11 0.71
CA ARG A 15 -31.85 -10.87 -0.25
C ARG A 15 -31.49 -11.63 -1.51
N ALA A 16 -32.14 -12.77 -1.70
CA ALA A 16 -32.05 -13.52 -2.94
C ALA A 16 -32.67 -12.68 -4.07
N PHE A 17 -31.83 -12.01 -4.85
CA PHE A 17 -32.24 -11.44 -6.12
C PHE A 17 -32.57 -12.60 -7.04
N SER A 18 -33.86 -12.84 -7.33
CA SER A 18 -34.26 -13.83 -8.31
C SER A 18 -33.80 -13.38 -9.70
N ARG A 19 -33.39 -14.33 -10.55
CA ARG A 19 -33.01 -14.04 -11.94
C ARG A 19 -34.10 -13.28 -12.71
N ARG A 20 -35.39 -13.50 -12.35
CA ARG A 20 -36.52 -12.74 -12.90
C ARG A 20 -36.56 -11.29 -12.47
N GLY A 21 -36.23 -10.96 -11.22
CA GLY A 21 -36.14 -9.58 -10.73
C GLY A 21 -35.02 -8.77 -11.40
N PHE A 22 -33.90 -9.43 -11.73
CA PHE A 22 -32.81 -8.79 -12.46
C PHE A 22 -33.21 -8.44 -13.91
N ILE A 23 -33.95 -9.35 -14.59
CA ILE A 23 -34.40 -9.13 -15.98
C ILE A 23 -35.48 -8.05 -16.04
N GLN A 24 -36.35 -7.93 -15.04
CA GLN A 24 -37.40 -6.90 -15.01
C GLN A 24 -36.84 -5.48 -14.81
N VAL A 25 -35.76 -5.33 -14.06
CA VAL A 25 -35.05 -4.02 -13.94
C VAL A 25 -34.34 -3.64 -15.24
N ALA A 26 -33.89 -4.62 -16.04
CA ALA A 26 -33.27 -4.38 -17.33
C ALA A 26 -34.25 -4.01 -18.46
N ALA A 27 -35.54 -4.42 -18.34
CA ALA A 27 -36.54 -4.22 -19.40
C ALA A 27 -37.25 -2.85 -19.36
N VAL A 28 -37.18 -2.09 -18.28
CA VAL A 28 -37.79 -0.75 -18.16
C VAL A 28 -36.85 0.39 -18.64
N GLY A 29 -35.60 0.06 -18.96
CA GLY A 29 -34.57 1.02 -19.41
C GLY A 29 -34.44 1.22 -20.93
N ALA A 30 -35.37 0.69 -21.77
CA ALA A 30 -35.21 0.74 -23.22
C ALA A 30 -35.90 1.91 -23.90
N ALA A 31 -36.21 3.01 -23.20
CA ALA A 31 -36.69 4.26 -23.77
C ALA A 31 -35.62 5.38 -23.54
N GLY A 32 -34.69 5.45 -24.46
CA GLY A 32 -34.02 6.66 -24.92
C GLY A 32 -33.42 7.61 -23.87
N ILE A 33 -32.32 7.22 -23.23
CA ILE A 33 -31.18 8.13 -22.99
C ILE A 33 -29.95 7.26 -23.17
N ALA A 34 -29.09 7.58 -24.14
CA ALA A 34 -27.73 7.07 -24.22
C ALA A 34 -26.96 7.60 -23.00
N LEU A 35 -27.20 7.02 -21.84
CA LEU A 35 -26.29 7.08 -20.71
C LEU A 35 -25.08 6.25 -21.16
N ALA A 36 -24.14 6.90 -21.85
CA ALA A 36 -22.79 6.39 -21.83
C ALA A 36 -22.53 6.01 -20.37
N PRO A 37 -22.04 4.79 -20.07
CA PRO A 37 -21.64 4.48 -18.73
C PRO A 37 -20.60 5.54 -18.38
N SER A 38 -21.00 6.48 -17.55
CA SER A 38 -20.05 7.27 -16.78
C SER A 38 -19.40 6.24 -15.89
N PHE A 39 -18.45 5.48 -16.45
CA PHE A 39 -17.44 4.84 -15.64
C PHE A 39 -16.88 5.99 -14.84
N ALA A 40 -17.37 6.06 -13.65
CA ALA A 40 -17.09 7.12 -12.74
C ALA A 40 -15.59 7.42 -12.84
N LEU A 41 -15.27 8.62 -13.26
CA LEU A 41 -14.00 9.26 -12.94
C LEU A 41 -13.82 9.38 -11.41
N ALA A 42 -14.29 8.39 -10.68
CA ALA A 42 -14.43 8.37 -9.24
C ALA A 42 -13.11 8.18 -8.51
N ALA A 43 -11.98 8.27 -9.18
CA ALA A 43 -10.69 8.18 -8.52
C ALA A 43 -9.62 9.10 -9.11
N THR A 44 -9.96 9.94 -10.08
CA THR A 44 -9.02 10.94 -10.56
C THR A 44 -9.01 12.11 -9.59
N GLY A 45 -7.99 12.15 -8.74
CA GLY A 45 -7.79 13.21 -7.77
C GLY A 45 -6.33 13.65 -7.78
N ASN A 46 -6.09 14.85 -7.26
CA ASN A 46 -4.72 15.29 -6.99
C ASN A 46 -4.39 14.93 -5.54
N TYR A 47 -3.66 13.84 -5.36
CA TYR A 47 -3.17 13.40 -4.06
C TYR A 47 -1.69 13.72 -3.90
N GLU A 48 -1.21 13.67 -2.67
CA GLU A 48 0.16 14.09 -2.39
C GLU A 48 1.18 12.98 -2.57
N ALA A 49 0.83 11.75 -2.20
CA ALA A 49 1.83 10.69 -2.11
C ALA A 49 1.26 9.28 -2.31
N MET A 50 2.16 8.35 -2.58
CA MET A 50 2.01 6.94 -2.24
C MET A 50 3.00 6.60 -1.12
N VAL A 51 2.54 5.86 -0.12
CA VAL A 51 3.35 5.43 1.03
C VAL A 51 3.52 3.92 0.98
N LEU A 52 4.75 3.45 1.00
CA LEU A 52 5.12 2.04 1.14
C LEU A 52 5.61 1.80 2.56
N SER A 53 5.06 0.79 3.23
CA SER A 53 5.49 0.35 4.55
C SER A 53 5.47 -1.17 4.70
N CYS A 54 6.13 -1.69 5.75
CA CYS A 54 6.11 -3.12 6.03
C CYS A 54 4.74 -3.58 6.56
N ILE A 55 4.41 -4.86 6.34
CA ILE A 55 3.22 -5.52 6.92
C ILE A 55 3.32 -5.71 8.44
N ASP A 56 4.49 -5.50 9.05
CA ASP A 56 4.70 -5.72 10.47
C ASP A 56 3.69 -4.92 11.32
N PRO A 57 2.85 -5.57 12.13
CA PRO A 57 1.81 -4.91 12.89
C PRO A 57 2.37 -3.90 13.92
N ARG A 58 3.61 -4.09 14.39
CA ARG A 58 4.26 -3.21 15.36
C ARG A 58 4.53 -1.81 14.79
N THR A 59 4.56 -1.66 13.49
CA THR A 59 4.92 -0.40 12.81
C THR A 59 3.74 0.37 12.24
N GLN A 60 2.57 -0.26 12.08
CA GLN A 60 1.42 0.33 11.39
C GLN A 60 0.99 1.69 11.97
N GLU A 61 0.80 1.72 13.29
CA GLU A 61 0.39 2.96 13.97
C GLU A 61 1.50 4.02 13.97
N HIS A 62 2.75 3.62 14.03
CA HIS A 62 3.89 4.55 13.95
C HIS A 62 3.97 5.21 12.57
N VAL A 63 3.79 4.46 11.49
CA VAL A 63 3.72 4.99 10.12
C VAL A 63 2.54 5.94 10.00
N ARG A 64 1.35 5.51 10.45
CA ARG A 64 0.15 6.37 10.42
C ARG A 64 0.37 7.70 11.16
N ARG A 65 0.96 7.66 12.36
CA ARG A 65 1.29 8.88 13.13
C ARG A 65 2.32 9.75 12.42
N ALA A 66 3.31 9.16 11.74
CA ALA A 66 4.26 9.90 10.93
C ALA A 66 3.55 10.64 9.79
N MET A 67 2.62 10.00 9.10
CA MET A 67 1.80 10.64 8.05
C MET A 67 0.86 11.71 8.62
N LEU A 68 0.32 11.51 9.82
CA LEU A 68 -0.49 12.53 10.51
C LEU A 68 0.32 13.80 10.79
N ARG A 69 1.52 13.66 11.37
CA ARG A 69 2.42 14.81 11.61
C ARG A 69 2.78 15.55 10.33
N ARG A 70 2.84 14.86 9.20
CA ARG A 70 3.09 15.42 7.88
C ARG A 70 1.85 15.98 7.17
N ARG A 71 0.68 15.94 7.83
CA ARG A 71 -0.63 16.39 7.30
C ARG A 71 -1.03 15.67 6.00
N LEU A 72 -0.68 14.38 5.90
CA LEU A 72 -0.94 13.55 4.72
C LEU A 72 -2.17 12.65 4.85
N ILE A 73 -2.80 12.54 6.02
CA ILE A 73 -4.00 11.71 6.19
C ILE A 73 -5.09 12.13 5.19
N GLY A 74 -5.62 11.13 4.47
CA GLY A 74 -6.58 11.35 3.38
C GLY A 74 -5.98 11.87 2.07
N LYS A 75 -4.64 12.00 1.99
CA LYS A 75 -3.94 12.56 0.83
C LYS A 75 -2.89 11.61 0.24
N TYR A 76 -2.89 10.36 0.61
CA TYR A 76 -1.95 9.38 0.09
C TYR A 76 -2.61 8.03 -0.16
N SER A 77 -2.11 7.33 -1.18
CA SER A 77 -2.34 5.90 -1.38
C SER A 77 -1.39 5.10 -0.51
N GLN A 78 -1.79 3.94 0.00
CA GLN A 78 -0.92 3.12 0.83
C GLN A 78 -0.74 1.74 0.23
N VAL A 79 0.51 1.29 0.17
CA VAL A 79 0.90 -0.09 -0.09
C VAL A 79 1.63 -0.63 1.12
N VAL A 80 1.18 -1.78 1.59
CA VAL A 80 1.76 -2.47 2.75
C VAL A 80 2.22 -3.84 2.28
N MET A 81 3.53 -4.08 2.33
CA MET A 81 4.11 -5.36 1.92
C MET A 81 5.31 -5.75 2.79
N ALA A 82 5.60 -7.04 2.89
CA ALA A 82 6.68 -7.52 3.73
C ALA A 82 8.02 -6.89 3.35
N GLY A 83 8.71 -6.29 4.32
CA GLY A 83 10.00 -5.64 4.12
C GLY A 83 9.97 -4.27 3.46
N ALA A 84 8.79 -3.76 3.09
CA ALA A 84 8.64 -2.48 2.39
C ALA A 84 9.60 -2.38 1.19
N SER A 85 10.64 -1.50 1.22
CA SER A 85 11.58 -1.37 0.10
C SER A 85 12.30 -2.69 -0.22
N ILE A 86 12.65 -3.47 0.79
CA ILE A 86 13.29 -4.79 0.62
C ILE A 86 12.39 -5.73 -0.20
N GLY A 87 11.08 -5.73 0.04
CA GLY A 87 10.11 -6.50 -0.73
C GLY A 87 10.05 -6.12 -2.22
N VAL A 88 10.48 -4.89 -2.55
CA VAL A 88 10.48 -4.38 -3.93
C VAL A 88 11.82 -4.59 -4.64
N VAL A 89 12.95 -4.63 -3.91
CA VAL A 89 14.27 -4.66 -4.57
C VAL A 89 15.04 -5.96 -4.33
N ALA A 90 14.76 -6.71 -3.26
CA ALA A 90 15.52 -7.91 -2.95
C ALA A 90 15.17 -9.07 -3.89
N PRO A 91 16.17 -9.78 -4.45
CA PRO A 91 15.93 -10.93 -5.33
C PRO A 91 15.06 -12.03 -4.70
N ALA A 92 15.13 -12.20 -3.38
CA ALA A 92 14.31 -13.16 -2.64
C ALA A 92 12.80 -12.94 -2.82
N PHE A 93 12.38 -11.73 -3.18
CA PHE A 93 10.99 -11.34 -3.35
C PHE A 93 10.65 -10.91 -4.79
N GLN A 94 11.41 -11.37 -5.77
CA GLN A 94 11.26 -10.98 -7.18
C GLN A 94 9.82 -11.13 -7.69
N GLY A 95 9.08 -12.13 -7.23
CA GLY A 95 7.68 -12.33 -7.62
C GLY A 95 6.73 -11.20 -7.23
N TRP A 96 7.12 -10.32 -6.30
CA TRP A 96 6.30 -9.19 -5.84
C TRP A 96 6.63 -7.88 -6.55
N HIS A 97 7.79 -7.78 -7.19
CA HIS A 97 8.29 -6.53 -7.75
C HIS A 97 7.33 -5.94 -8.78
N LYS A 98 6.85 -6.75 -9.72
CA LYS A 98 5.92 -6.28 -10.74
C LYS A 98 4.64 -5.72 -10.14
N THR A 99 4.06 -6.41 -9.15
CA THR A 99 2.83 -5.96 -8.50
C THR A 99 2.99 -4.59 -7.85
N PHE A 100 4.12 -4.35 -7.19
CA PHE A 100 4.40 -3.03 -6.61
C PHE A 100 4.48 -1.94 -7.68
N TRP A 101 5.22 -2.18 -8.76
CA TRP A 101 5.40 -1.20 -9.83
C TRP A 101 4.09 -0.89 -10.56
N ASP A 102 3.27 -1.90 -10.83
CA ASP A 102 1.93 -1.72 -11.42
C ASP A 102 1.04 -0.83 -10.52
N ASN A 103 1.10 -1.01 -9.19
CA ASN A 103 0.35 -0.18 -8.24
C ASN A 103 0.89 1.26 -8.17
N LEU A 104 2.20 1.45 -8.28
CA LEU A 104 2.79 2.79 -8.36
C LEU A 104 2.33 3.51 -9.62
N ASP A 105 2.38 2.84 -10.77
CA ASP A 105 1.92 3.39 -12.05
C ASP A 105 0.44 3.74 -12.01
N ALA A 106 -0.40 2.88 -11.46
CA ALA A 106 -1.81 3.16 -11.24
C ALA A 106 -2.04 4.37 -10.33
N SER A 107 -1.25 4.48 -9.25
CA SER A 107 -1.34 5.63 -8.34
C SER A 107 -0.92 6.95 -9.00
N VAL A 108 0.09 6.91 -9.88
CA VAL A 108 0.48 8.07 -10.69
C VAL A 108 -0.63 8.47 -11.66
N GLN A 109 -1.21 7.49 -12.37
CA GLN A 109 -2.24 7.74 -13.40
C GLN A 109 -3.57 8.19 -12.81
N LEU A 110 -4.03 7.53 -11.75
CA LEU A 110 -5.37 7.76 -11.19
C LEU A 110 -5.38 8.87 -10.14
N HIS A 111 -4.31 8.97 -9.37
CA HIS A 111 -4.25 9.86 -8.20
C HIS A 111 -3.34 11.05 -8.41
N ASN A 112 -2.63 11.13 -9.55
CA ASN A 112 -1.70 12.22 -9.87
C ASN A 112 -0.77 12.58 -8.70
N ILE A 113 -0.22 11.55 -8.05
CA ILE A 113 0.64 11.72 -6.89
C ILE A 113 1.94 12.46 -7.25
N LYS A 114 2.50 13.19 -6.30
CA LYS A 114 3.69 14.02 -6.49
C LYS A 114 4.94 13.38 -5.92
N ARG A 115 4.77 12.45 -4.98
CA ARG A 115 5.89 11.80 -4.29
C ARG A 115 5.61 10.35 -3.93
N MET A 116 6.68 9.58 -3.88
CA MET A 116 6.75 8.24 -3.31
C MET A 116 7.50 8.29 -1.98
N ILE A 117 6.90 7.74 -0.92
CA ILE A 117 7.50 7.69 0.42
C ILE A 117 7.66 6.22 0.82
N ALA A 118 8.89 5.73 0.97
CA ALA A 118 9.17 4.39 1.45
C ALA A 118 9.69 4.43 2.89
N ILE A 119 9.03 3.69 3.77
CA ILE A 119 9.40 3.60 5.19
C ILE A 119 9.66 2.14 5.55
N ASP A 120 10.93 1.82 5.71
CA ASP A 120 11.38 0.55 6.26
C ASP A 120 11.38 0.61 7.80
N HIS A 121 11.61 -0.53 8.45
CA HIS A 121 11.75 -0.56 9.90
C HIS A 121 12.84 -1.52 10.34
N ARG A 122 13.47 -1.25 11.50
CA ARG A 122 14.43 -2.16 12.12
C ARG A 122 13.73 -3.40 12.68
N ASP A 123 14.50 -4.45 12.90
CA ASP A 123 14.01 -5.77 13.34
C ASP A 123 12.95 -6.37 12.39
N CYS A 124 13.19 -6.21 11.10
CA CYS A 124 12.30 -6.66 10.05
C CYS A 124 12.53 -8.16 9.72
N GLY A 125 11.49 -8.99 9.88
CA GLY A 125 11.55 -10.40 9.53
C GLY A 125 11.82 -10.65 8.05
N ALA A 126 11.28 -9.83 7.15
CA ALA A 126 11.55 -9.94 5.72
C ALA A 126 13.00 -9.63 5.37
N ALA A 127 13.65 -8.72 6.09
CA ALA A 127 15.09 -8.47 5.92
C ALA A 127 15.93 -9.70 6.31
N LYS A 128 15.56 -10.39 7.40
CA LYS A 128 16.21 -11.64 7.79
C LYS A 128 16.03 -12.74 6.75
N ILE A 129 14.85 -12.86 6.16
CA ILE A 129 14.59 -13.80 5.05
C ILE A 129 15.45 -13.47 3.82
N ALA A 130 15.53 -12.20 3.44
CA ALA A 130 16.20 -11.78 2.21
C ALA A 130 17.73 -11.84 2.30
N TYR A 131 18.30 -11.52 3.46
CA TYR A 131 19.74 -11.31 3.61
C TYR A 131 20.42 -12.28 4.59
N GLY A 132 19.64 -13.08 5.31
CA GLY A 132 20.11 -14.01 6.32
C GLY A 132 20.20 -13.38 7.71
N GLU A 133 19.89 -14.18 8.72
CA GLU A 133 19.84 -13.72 10.12
C GLU A 133 21.20 -13.24 10.62
N GLU A 134 22.28 -13.93 10.21
CA GLU A 134 23.66 -13.61 10.59
C GLU A 134 24.08 -12.18 10.15
N ARG A 135 23.60 -11.73 9.00
CA ARG A 135 23.89 -10.40 8.46
C ARG A 135 22.96 -9.31 9.02
N TYR A 136 22.03 -9.66 9.91
CA TYR A 136 20.99 -8.75 10.41
C TYR A 136 20.97 -8.68 11.95
N LYS A 137 22.09 -8.98 12.59
CA LYS A 137 22.15 -9.09 14.05
C LYS A 137 22.27 -7.75 14.75
N SER A 138 23.22 -6.93 14.36
CA SER A 138 23.47 -5.66 15.02
C SER A 138 22.54 -4.54 14.48
N ARG A 139 22.38 -3.49 15.29
CA ARG A 139 21.64 -2.30 14.84
C ARG A 139 22.29 -1.63 13.63
N ASP A 140 23.61 -1.66 13.56
CA ASP A 140 24.35 -1.05 12.47
C ASP A 140 24.20 -1.86 11.18
N ASP A 141 24.26 -3.19 11.25
CA ASP A 141 23.98 -4.07 10.11
C ASP A 141 22.58 -3.87 9.57
N GLN A 142 21.58 -3.81 10.45
CA GLN A 142 20.20 -3.53 10.09
C GLN A 142 20.10 -2.18 9.37
N THR A 143 20.72 -1.14 9.93
CA THR A 143 20.71 0.18 9.32
C THR A 143 21.38 0.19 7.96
N ALA A 144 22.52 -0.48 7.79
CA ALA A 144 23.23 -0.57 6.52
C ALA A 144 22.41 -1.29 5.43
N ILE A 145 21.79 -2.42 5.77
CA ILE A 145 20.93 -3.18 4.88
C ILE A 145 19.75 -2.33 4.40
N HIS A 146 19.04 -1.68 5.34
CA HIS A 146 17.91 -0.82 4.97
C HIS A 146 18.35 0.38 4.14
N ARG A 147 19.47 1.03 4.45
CA ARG A 147 20.00 2.14 3.64
C ARG A 147 20.29 1.70 2.21
N THR A 148 20.91 0.54 2.04
CA THR A 148 21.20 -0.02 0.71
C THR A 148 19.91 -0.31 -0.07
N SER A 149 18.94 -0.97 0.56
CA SER A 149 17.65 -1.30 -0.07
C SER A 149 16.86 -0.04 -0.42
N LEU A 150 16.80 0.95 0.47
CA LEU A 150 16.12 2.22 0.23
C LEU A 150 16.81 3.06 -0.85
N SER A 151 18.14 3.00 -0.95
CA SER A 151 18.89 3.66 -2.02
C SER A 151 18.60 3.03 -3.38
N GLU A 152 18.60 1.70 -3.47
CA GLU A 152 18.25 0.98 -4.70
C GLU A 152 16.78 1.21 -5.08
N PHE A 153 15.87 1.17 -4.11
CA PHE A 153 14.47 1.52 -4.32
C PHE A 153 14.31 2.92 -4.91
N ARG A 154 15.00 3.91 -4.35
CA ARG A 154 14.98 5.30 -4.85
C ARG A 154 15.46 5.38 -6.29
N LYS A 155 16.56 4.69 -6.61
CA LYS A 155 17.09 4.63 -7.97
C LYS A 155 16.05 4.07 -8.93
N GLN A 156 15.48 2.89 -8.64
CA GLN A 156 14.47 2.26 -9.48
C GLN A 156 13.21 3.13 -9.63
N CYS A 157 12.77 3.81 -8.57
CA CYS A 157 11.66 4.77 -8.66
C CYS A 157 11.97 5.91 -9.64
N LYS A 158 13.17 6.49 -9.57
CA LYS A 158 13.57 7.59 -10.48
C LYS A 158 13.67 7.14 -11.92
N ASP A 159 14.16 5.91 -12.14
CA ASP A 159 14.27 5.34 -13.48
C ASP A 159 12.88 5.12 -14.11
N LYS A 160 11.90 4.64 -13.32
CA LYS A 160 10.55 4.33 -13.80
C LYS A 160 9.61 5.55 -13.80
N GLN A 161 9.74 6.43 -12.81
CA GLN A 161 8.88 7.58 -12.59
C GLN A 161 9.73 8.84 -12.31
N PRO A 162 10.46 9.38 -13.31
CA PRO A 162 11.47 10.44 -13.11
C PRO A 162 10.90 11.75 -12.56
N LYS A 163 9.59 11.97 -12.69
CA LYS A 163 8.90 13.16 -12.19
C LYS A 163 8.52 13.07 -10.71
N LEU A 164 8.54 11.87 -10.11
CA LEU A 164 8.19 11.71 -8.71
C LEU A 164 9.36 12.14 -7.80
N ALA A 165 9.04 12.92 -6.78
CA ALA A 165 9.93 13.05 -5.63
C ALA A 165 9.96 11.72 -4.86
N VAL A 166 11.14 11.25 -4.47
CA VAL A 166 11.29 9.99 -3.71
C VAL A 166 11.89 10.29 -2.35
N GLU A 167 11.14 9.98 -1.32
CA GLU A 167 11.53 10.12 0.07
C GLU A 167 11.69 8.73 0.70
N THR A 168 12.72 8.54 1.48
CA THR A 168 13.01 7.25 2.12
C THR A 168 13.33 7.44 3.59
N GLY A 169 12.89 6.51 4.42
CA GLY A 169 13.13 6.58 5.85
C GLY A 169 13.14 5.20 6.53
N LEU A 170 13.70 5.20 7.73
CA LEU A 170 13.78 4.03 8.60
C LEU A 170 13.12 4.35 9.93
N ILE A 171 12.08 3.59 10.29
CA ILE A 171 11.38 3.76 11.56
C ILE A 171 11.84 2.72 12.59
N SER A 172 12.02 3.14 13.81
CA SER A 172 12.27 2.25 14.94
C SER A 172 10.96 1.76 15.52
N LEU A 173 11.01 0.65 16.30
CA LEU A 173 9.82 0.10 16.96
C LEU A 173 9.23 1.01 18.05
N ASP A 174 9.98 2.01 18.50
CA ASP A 174 9.50 3.11 19.37
C ASP A 174 8.85 4.27 18.62
N GLY A 175 8.79 4.18 17.27
CA GLY A 175 8.15 5.17 16.40
C GLY A 175 9.03 6.35 15.99
N LYS A 176 10.33 6.34 16.32
CA LYS A 176 11.28 7.34 15.83
C LYS A 176 11.58 7.10 14.35
N LEU A 177 11.20 8.06 13.50
CA LEU A 177 11.45 8.03 12.05
C LEU A 177 12.69 8.85 11.71
N GLU A 178 13.63 8.22 11.04
CA GLU A 178 14.84 8.81 10.48
C GLU A 178 14.68 8.86 8.95
N MET A 179 14.70 10.07 8.37
CA MET A 179 14.63 10.23 6.91
C MET A 179 16.04 10.21 6.32
N PHE A 180 16.18 9.58 5.16
CA PHE A 180 17.44 9.51 4.42
C PHE A 180 17.38 10.43 3.20
N ALA A 181 18.43 11.18 3.01
CA ALA A 181 18.62 12.05 1.84
C ALA A 181 18.91 11.25 0.56
#